data_4090fd77818e9ba012d668bb1dc7f9c1
#
_entry.id   4090fd77818e9ba012d668bb1dc7f9c1
#
_cell.length_a   1.000
_cell.length_b   1.000
_cell.length_c   1.000
_cell.angle_alpha   90.00
_cell.angle_beta   90.00
_cell.angle_gamma   90.00
#
_symmetry.space_group_name_H-M   'P 1'
#
loop_
_entity.id
_entity.type
_entity.pdbx_description
1 polymer ?
#
loop_
_entity_poly.entity_id
_entity_poly.type
_entity_poly.pdbx_seq_one_letter_code
_entity_poly.pdbx_strand_id
1 'polypeptide(L)'
;MPLKKIIEKAATRSGLFVLPMTKKLIYAAICAAFGAVGPLTPTRHPPKNPPTIPPAIAPHTPAIGPSCEISPNARASGRAIIPTVIPATISPLTFFDKEAMLARGLISFKIVFIYEMALIRRCLSSNLTWFNSRLDYPNTIEYFLIRKFNDISMPSIKEKSKKNLFIAGVGLIGSSLIQLIEKNDSLKICGLMNSKKMVIDLKGIDCKNWKTKLNNGLDADFDFFVNQFSNISKSIFVDVTASKQISMKTSEILAKGTSVVTASKIANSSNQEYYDDIRLSEAIGNVQFKYETNVGAGLPIIETLKTLLNTNDKILKIEGVLSGTLSYLFSEYDGSIPFSKLIKIAMKSGFTEPNPRNDLNGSDVARKILILARETGVKIDIQDVLIDSLIDENIDSKISASEFLNELKKYDNDFLKVYNMAKNNGKVLRYIAEWDGKKAKVGLKAVSKESQFYYQNGRENFVSITTKRYNKSPLVIKGHGAGAEVTAAGILGDILKC
;
A
#
# COMPACT_ATOMS: atom_id res chain seq x y z
N MET A 1 -15.08 -36.22 -12.76
CA MET A 1 -16.39 -35.92 -13.33
C MET A 1 -16.16 -35.43 -14.75
N PRO A 2 -16.77 -35.94 -15.82
CA PRO A 2 -16.46 -35.52 -17.19
C PRO A 2 -16.87 -34.05 -17.40
N LEU A 3 -16.00 -33.27 -18.03
CA LEU A 3 -16.11 -31.83 -18.31
C LEU A 3 -17.49 -31.41 -18.84
N LYS A 4 -18.14 -32.26 -19.64
CA LYS A 4 -19.49 -32.07 -20.18
C LYS A 4 -20.55 -31.88 -19.07
N LYS A 5 -20.49 -32.66 -17.97
CA LYS A 5 -21.43 -32.52 -16.82
C LYS A 5 -21.21 -31.24 -16.00
N ILE A 6 -20.00 -30.73 -15.99
CA ILE A 6 -19.68 -29.46 -15.31
C ILE A 6 -20.22 -28.30 -16.12
N ILE A 7 -20.05 -28.30 -17.43
CA ILE A 7 -20.54 -27.27 -18.34
C ILE A 7 -22.08 -27.24 -18.36
N GLU A 8 -22.73 -28.40 -18.40
CA GLU A 8 -24.21 -28.51 -18.37
C GLU A 8 -24.80 -28.05 -17.03
N LYS A 9 -24.11 -28.31 -15.91
CA LYS A 9 -24.55 -27.89 -14.57
C LYS A 9 -24.34 -26.37 -14.31
N ALA A 10 -23.33 -25.77 -14.94
CA ALA A 10 -23.10 -24.33 -14.90
C ALA A 10 -24.11 -23.59 -15.81
N ALA A 11 -24.44 -24.11 -16.95
CA ALA A 11 -25.41 -23.53 -17.89
C ALA A 11 -26.84 -23.52 -17.34
N THR A 12 -27.27 -24.57 -16.64
CA THR A 12 -28.59 -24.67 -16.00
C THR A 12 -28.74 -23.68 -14.81
N ARG A 13 -27.65 -23.33 -14.14
CA ARG A 13 -27.68 -22.33 -13.05
C ARG A 13 -27.69 -20.88 -13.53
N SER A 14 -27.21 -20.62 -14.75
CA SER A 14 -27.07 -19.26 -15.29
C SER A 14 -28.15 -18.86 -16.29
N GLY A 15 -29.13 -19.73 -16.61
CA GLY A 15 -30.20 -19.42 -17.55
C GLY A 15 -29.75 -19.27 -19.01
N LEU A 16 -28.55 -19.76 -19.37
CA LEU A 16 -28.04 -19.68 -20.74
C LEU A 16 -28.36 -20.95 -21.53
N PHE A 17 -28.97 -20.77 -22.69
CA PHE A 17 -29.17 -21.83 -23.68
C PHE A 17 -27.83 -22.25 -24.30
N VAL A 18 -27.43 -23.51 -24.12
CA VAL A 18 -26.25 -24.11 -24.76
C VAL A 18 -26.71 -24.77 -26.07
N LEU A 19 -26.22 -24.23 -27.20
CA LEU A 19 -26.35 -24.91 -28.47
C LEU A 19 -25.51 -26.22 -28.48
N PRO A 20 -25.98 -27.33 -29.05
CA PRO A 20 -25.26 -28.59 -29.05
C PRO A 20 -23.94 -28.45 -29.82
N MET A 21 -22.83 -28.46 -29.14
CA MET A 21 -21.50 -28.50 -29.72
C MET A 21 -21.19 -29.95 -30.17
N THR A 22 -20.74 -30.12 -31.39
CA THR A 22 -20.29 -31.44 -31.89
C THR A 22 -19.00 -31.87 -31.21
N LYS A 23 -18.84 -33.18 -30.96
CA LYS A 23 -17.63 -33.76 -30.31
C LYS A 23 -16.31 -33.28 -30.94
N LYS A 24 -16.28 -32.99 -32.25
CA LYS A 24 -15.10 -32.50 -32.99
C LYS A 24 -14.70 -31.07 -32.57
N LEU A 25 -15.67 -30.18 -32.31
CA LEU A 25 -15.38 -28.81 -31.88
C LEU A 25 -14.83 -28.77 -30.45
N ILE A 26 -15.36 -29.64 -29.57
CA ILE A 26 -14.85 -29.79 -28.20
C ILE A 26 -13.41 -30.33 -28.22
N TYR A 27 -13.13 -31.31 -29.09
CA TYR A 27 -11.78 -31.87 -29.21
C TYR A 27 -10.78 -30.88 -29.82
N ALA A 28 -11.18 -30.11 -30.81
CA ALA A 28 -10.34 -29.04 -31.38
C ALA A 28 -10.03 -27.92 -30.37
N ALA A 29 -11.00 -27.55 -29.56
CA ALA A 29 -10.78 -26.56 -28.47
C ALA A 29 -9.85 -27.08 -27.38
N ILE A 30 -9.94 -28.38 -27.04
CA ILE A 30 -9.04 -29.02 -26.06
C ILE A 30 -7.63 -29.17 -26.63
N CYS A 31 -7.46 -29.58 -27.89
CA CYS A 31 -6.14 -29.68 -28.52
C CYS A 31 -5.47 -28.33 -28.72
N ALA A 32 -6.23 -27.27 -28.98
CA ALA A 32 -5.72 -25.91 -29.10
C ALA A 32 -5.32 -25.31 -27.71
N ALA A 33 -6.03 -25.70 -26.64
CA ALA A 33 -5.75 -25.25 -25.28
C ALA A 33 -4.53 -25.96 -24.66
N PHE A 34 -4.24 -27.20 -25.06
CA PHE A 34 -3.16 -28.00 -24.46
C PHE A 34 -1.91 -28.14 -25.33
N GLY A 35 -1.76 -27.37 -26.42
CA GLY A 35 -0.59 -27.43 -27.30
C GLY A 35 -0.34 -28.89 -27.75
N ALA A 36 -0.56 -29.21 -29.02
CA ALA A 36 -0.54 -30.56 -29.58
C ALA A 36 0.50 -31.49 -28.94
N VAL A 37 0.08 -32.31 -28.02
CA VAL A 37 0.85 -33.46 -27.54
C VAL A 37 0.70 -34.56 -28.62
N GLY A 38 1.81 -34.94 -29.26
CA GLY A 38 1.85 -36.07 -30.17
C GLY A 38 1.40 -37.37 -29.47
N PRO A 39 1.12 -38.44 -30.23
CA PRO A 39 0.56 -39.67 -29.71
C PRO A 39 1.45 -40.27 -28.63
N LEU A 40 0.89 -40.47 -27.45
CA LEU A 40 1.51 -41.17 -26.33
C LEU A 40 1.68 -42.67 -26.73
N THR A 41 2.87 -43.07 -27.06
CA THR A 41 3.25 -44.50 -27.05
C THR A 41 3.55 -44.90 -25.59
N PRO A 42 3.03 -46.04 -25.11
CA PRO A 42 3.31 -46.50 -23.75
C PRO A 42 4.77 -46.94 -23.64
N THR A 43 5.56 -46.21 -22.89
CA THR A 43 6.91 -46.64 -22.52
C THR A 43 6.90 -47.36 -21.18
N ARG A 44 7.65 -48.45 -21.17
CA ARG A 44 7.85 -49.38 -20.06
C ARG A 44 8.46 -48.70 -18.82
N HIS A 45 8.32 -49.38 -17.70
CA HIS A 45 8.74 -49.08 -16.31
C HIS A 45 9.98 -48.20 -16.11
N PRO A 46 9.99 -47.38 -15.05
CA PRO A 46 11.15 -46.56 -14.69
C PRO A 46 12.30 -47.41 -14.15
N PRO A 47 13.56 -47.01 -14.36
CA PRO A 47 14.70 -47.71 -13.80
C PRO A 47 14.78 -47.55 -12.29
N LYS A 48 15.11 -48.64 -11.62
CA LYS A 48 15.43 -48.65 -10.20
C LYS A 48 16.86 -48.07 -10.03
N ASN A 49 16.97 -47.05 -9.27
CA ASN A 49 18.11 -46.33 -8.69
C ASN A 49 18.34 -44.91 -9.22
N PRO A 50 18.30 -43.91 -8.31
CA PRO A 50 18.67 -42.53 -8.65
C PRO A 50 20.19 -42.36 -8.65
N PRO A 51 20.77 -41.51 -9.52
CA PRO A 51 22.18 -41.17 -9.48
C PRO A 51 22.51 -40.26 -8.31
N THR A 52 23.58 -40.61 -7.58
CA THR A 52 24.22 -39.81 -6.54
C THR A 52 24.85 -38.55 -7.12
N ILE A 53 24.57 -37.39 -6.55
CA ILE A 53 25.17 -36.10 -6.86
C ILE A 53 26.41 -35.92 -5.97
N PRO A 54 27.60 -35.59 -6.51
CA PRO A 54 28.79 -35.22 -5.73
C PRO A 54 28.68 -33.75 -5.22
N PRO A 55 29.36 -33.38 -4.11
CA PRO A 55 29.23 -32.09 -3.48
C PRO A 55 29.92 -30.94 -4.24
N ALA A 56 29.33 -29.75 -4.14
CA ALA A 56 29.73 -28.50 -4.71
C ALA A 56 31.09 -28.00 -4.18
N ILE A 57 31.95 -27.49 -5.04
CA ILE A 57 33.12 -26.69 -4.73
C ILE A 57 32.84 -25.21 -5.09
N ALA A 58 33.24 -24.33 -4.19
CA ALA A 58 32.98 -22.89 -4.14
C ALA A 58 33.80 -22.07 -5.17
N PRO A 59 33.67 -20.73 -5.21
CA PRO A 59 33.56 -19.92 -6.41
C PRO A 59 34.90 -19.31 -6.88
N HIS A 60 35.03 -19.04 -8.17
CA HIS A 60 36.04 -18.13 -8.71
C HIS A 60 35.42 -17.07 -9.64
N THR A 61 35.94 -15.88 -9.49
CA THR A 61 35.66 -14.59 -10.12
C THR A 61 35.76 -14.62 -11.66
N PRO A 62 35.05 -13.74 -12.39
CA PRO A 62 35.05 -13.74 -13.85
C PRO A 62 36.22 -12.97 -14.44
N ALA A 63 36.87 -13.56 -15.44
CA ALA A 63 37.81 -12.89 -16.35
C ALA A 63 37.12 -12.54 -17.67
N ILE A 64 37.35 -11.33 -18.13
CA ILE A 64 36.90 -10.74 -19.39
C ILE A 64 37.77 -11.33 -20.54
N GLY A 65 37.11 -11.68 -21.66
CA GLY A 65 37.82 -11.98 -22.90
C GLY A 65 36.96 -12.63 -23.98
N PRO A 66 37.36 -12.65 -25.26
CA PRO A 66 36.65 -12.01 -26.34
C PRO A 66 35.94 -12.98 -27.32
N SER A 67 35.04 -12.36 -28.13
CA SER A 67 34.54 -12.78 -29.45
C SER A 67 34.51 -14.28 -29.84
N CYS A 68 33.29 -14.81 -29.99
CA CYS A 68 33.04 -16.07 -30.70
C CYS A 68 33.05 -15.85 -32.23
N GLU A 69 34.07 -16.37 -32.92
CA GLU A 69 34.07 -16.63 -34.35
C GLU A 69 33.14 -17.81 -34.67
N ILE A 70 32.28 -17.60 -35.66
CA ILE A 70 31.37 -18.63 -36.19
C ILE A 70 32.18 -19.43 -37.25
N SER A 71 32.42 -20.71 -36.98
CA SER A 71 32.98 -21.64 -37.95
C SER A 71 31.89 -22.14 -38.92
N PRO A 72 32.12 -22.13 -40.26
CA PRO A 72 31.17 -22.58 -41.26
C PRO A 72 31.40 -24.04 -41.63
N ASN A 73 30.80 -24.99 -40.92
CA ASN A 73 30.68 -26.35 -41.46
C ASN A 73 29.65 -27.19 -40.67
N ALA A 74 28.41 -27.12 -41.06
CA ALA A 74 27.41 -28.16 -40.79
C ALA A 74 26.30 -28.08 -41.83
N ARG A 75 26.61 -28.42 -43.06
CA ARG A 75 25.59 -28.91 -44.04
C ARG A 75 25.50 -30.40 -43.90
N ALA A 76 24.28 -30.88 -43.69
CA ALA A 76 23.72 -32.20 -43.95
C ALA A 76 23.21 -32.93 -42.70
N SER A 77 21.99 -32.66 -42.36
CA SER A 77 20.94 -33.66 -42.06
C SER A 77 19.62 -32.94 -41.85
N GLY A 78 18.67 -33.18 -42.75
CA GLY A 78 17.37 -32.51 -42.77
C GLY A 78 16.44 -32.96 -41.62
N ARG A 79 16.67 -32.43 -40.41
CA ARG A 79 15.70 -32.41 -39.33
C ARG A 79 15.59 -30.98 -38.82
N ALA A 80 14.49 -30.36 -39.14
CA ALA A 80 14.15 -29.06 -38.61
C ALA A 80 14.08 -29.13 -37.09
N ILE A 81 15.04 -28.48 -36.41
CA ILE A 81 14.97 -28.20 -34.99
C ILE A 81 14.02 -27.01 -34.88
N ILE A 82 12.83 -27.27 -34.36
CA ILE A 82 11.89 -26.22 -33.97
C ILE A 82 12.40 -25.64 -32.67
N PRO A 83 12.77 -24.36 -32.60
CA PRO A 83 13.07 -23.75 -31.31
C PRO A 83 11.76 -23.61 -30.53
N THR A 84 11.61 -24.40 -29.48
CA THR A 84 10.59 -24.18 -28.45
C THR A 84 10.97 -22.96 -27.63
N VAL A 85 10.69 -21.77 -28.13
CA VAL A 85 10.65 -20.57 -27.31
C VAL A 85 9.29 -20.56 -26.63
N ILE A 86 9.21 -21.19 -25.48
CA ILE A 86 8.11 -20.97 -24.53
C ILE A 86 8.42 -19.63 -23.88
N PRO A 87 7.54 -18.60 -24.02
CA PRO A 87 7.73 -17.37 -23.25
C PRO A 87 7.64 -17.72 -21.77
N ALA A 88 8.66 -17.37 -20.99
CA ALA A 88 8.82 -17.69 -19.58
C ALA A 88 7.86 -16.93 -18.64
N THR A 89 6.63 -16.60 -19.08
CA THR A 89 5.69 -15.76 -18.35
C THR A 89 4.30 -16.33 -18.14
N ILE A 90 4.08 -17.63 -18.40
CA ILE A 90 2.83 -18.27 -18.03
C ILE A 90 3.15 -19.40 -17.05
N SER A 91 3.11 -19.06 -15.76
CA SER A 91 3.22 -20.04 -14.68
C SER A 91 2.00 -20.97 -14.68
N PRO A 92 2.20 -22.29 -14.47
CA PRO A 92 1.09 -23.25 -14.30
C PRO A 92 0.13 -22.91 -13.13
N LEU A 93 0.56 -22.09 -12.19
CA LEU A 93 -0.23 -21.62 -11.04
C LEU A 93 -1.44 -20.76 -11.42
N THR A 94 -1.46 -20.13 -12.61
CA THR A 94 -2.61 -19.34 -13.06
C THR A 94 -3.82 -20.20 -13.47
N PHE A 95 -3.66 -21.49 -13.69
CA PHE A 95 -4.76 -22.38 -14.09
C PHE A 95 -5.55 -22.92 -12.88
N PHE A 96 -4.90 -23.20 -11.76
CA PHE A 96 -5.57 -23.66 -10.53
C PHE A 96 -6.40 -22.56 -9.87
N ASP A 97 -5.98 -21.31 -10.00
CA ASP A 97 -6.70 -20.15 -9.42
C ASP A 97 -8.01 -19.83 -10.14
N LYS A 98 -8.13 -20.16 -11.43
CA LYS A 98 -9.36 -19.94 -12.23
C LYS A 98 -10.54 -20.81 -11.78
N GLU A 99 -10.31 -22.09 -11.48
CA GLU A 99 -11.36 -22.97 -10.96
C GLU A 99 -11.82 -22.56 -9.56
N ALA A 100 -10.89 -22.13 -8.71
CA ALA A 100 -11.21 -21.62 -7.38
C ALA A 100 -11.99 -20.30 -7.43
N MET A 101 -11.70 -19.42 -8.38
CA MET A 101 -12.43 -18.16 -8.58
C MET A 101 -13.80 -18.36 -9.20
N LEU A 102 -13.95 -19.32 -10.13
CA LEU A 102 -15.25 -19.72 -10.68
C LEU A 102 -16.14 -20.40 -9.63
N ALA A 103 -15.55 -21.25 -8.78
CA ALA A 103 -16.26 -21.93 -7.70
C ALA A 103 -16.74 -20.96 -6.62
N ARG A 104 -16.09 -19.80 -6.47
CA ARG A 104 -16.47 -18.74 -5.53
C ARG A 104 -17.42 -17.68 -6.11
N GLY A 105 -17.82 -17.81 -7.38
CA GLY A 105 -18.73 -16.86 -8.05
C GLY A 105 -18.12 -15.46 -8.30
N LEU A 106 -16.79 -15.31 -8.17
CA LEU A 106 -16.10 -14.03 -8.25
C LEU A 106 -15.81 -13.55 -9.67
N ILE A 107 -15.91 -14.45 -10.67
CA ILE A 107 -15.70 -14.09 -12.08
C ILE A 107 -16.88 -14.60 -12.91
N SER A 108 -17.50 -13.74 -13.72
CA SER A 108 -18.56 -14.16 -14.62
C SER A 108 -18.01 -15.02 -15.75
N PHE A 109 -18.76 -16.04 -16.15
CA PHE A 109 -18.43 -16.94 -17.27
C PHE A 109 -18.04 -16.19 -18.55
N LYS A 110 -18.62 -15.00 -18.77
CA LYS A 110 -18.28 -14.11 -19.89
C LYS A 110 -16.82 -13.65 -19.90
N ILE A 111 -16.26 -13.34 -18.74
CA ILE A 111 -14.86 -12.87 -18.63
C ILE A 111 -13.88 -14.00 -18.94
N VAL A 112 -14.16 -15.19 -18.43
CA VAL A 112 -13.34 -16.38 -18.72
C VAL A 112 -13.40 -16.73 -20.20
N PHE A 113 -14.58 -16.70 -20.80
CA PHE A 113 -14.76 -16.98 -22.23
C PHE A 113 -14.05 -15.94 -23.12
N ILE A 114 -14.13 -14.66 -22.80
CA ILE A 114 -13.42 -13.59 -23.53
C ILE A 114 -11.90 -13.76 -23.43
N TYR A 115 -11.39 -14.13 -22.26
CA TYR A 115 -9.97 -14.36 -22.06
C TYR A 115 -9.45 -15.57 -22.84
N GLU A 116 -10.19 -16.68 -22.84
CA GLU A 116 -9.86 -17.88 -23.64
C GLU A 116 -9.90 -17.59 -25.14
N MET A 117 -10.87 -16.82 -25.60
CA MET A 117 -10.98 -16.40 -27.01
C MET A 117 -9.85 -15.44 -27.42
N ALA A 118 -9.42 -14.57 -26.55
CA ALA A 118 -8.26 -13.68 -26.80
C ALA A 118 -6.93 -14.47 -26.88
N LEU A 119 -6.79 -15.51 -26.07
CA LEU A 119 -5.65 -16.43 -26.11
C LEU A 119 -5.64 -17.24 -27.43
N ILE A 120 -6.78 -17.78 -27.84
CA ILE A 120 -6.95 -18.50 -29.12
C ILE A 120 -6.59 -17.58 -30.30
N ARG A 121 -7.06 -16.32 -30.31
CA ARG A 121 -6.71 -15.34 -31.34
C ARG A 121 -5.20 -15.04 -31.39
N ARG A 122 -4.56 -14.95 -30.24
CA ARG A 122 -3.10 -14.69 -30.15
C ARG A 122 -2.27 -15.88 -30.62
N CYS A 123 -2.74 -17.12 -30.38
CA CYS A 123 -2.12 -18.33 -30.89
C CYS A 123 -2.33 -18.52 -32.39
N LEU A 124 -3.52 -18.18 -32.90
CA LEU A 124 -3.83 -18.26 -34.34
C LEU A 124 -3.08 -17.21 -35.15
N SER A 125 -2.90 -16.00 -34.65
CA SER A 125 -2.15 -14.94 -35.34
C SER A 125 -0.65 -15.20 -35.47
N SER A 126 -0.08 -16.03 -34.62
CA SER A 126 1.34 -16.39 -34.67
C SER A 126 1.67 -17.61 -35.53
N ASN A 127 0.67 -18.41 -35.97
CA ASN A 127 0.86 -19.69 -36.69
C ASN A 127 -0.15 -19.93 -37.80
N LEU A 128 -0.71 -18.89 -38.43
CA LEU A 128 -1.76 -19.03 -39.47
C LEU A 128 -1.31 -19.85 -40.68
N THR A 129 -0.04 -19.78 -41.06
CA THR A 129 0.53 -20.52 -42.20
C THR A 129 0.61 -22.03 -41.97
N TRP A 130 0.73 -22.51 -40.74
CA TRP A 130 0.77 -23.92 -40.39
C TRP A 130 -0.64 -24.53 -40.30
N PHE A 131 -1.65 -23.75 -39.93
CA PHE A 131 -3.04 -24.22 -39.75
C PHE A 131 -3.78 -24.36 -41.09
N ASN A 132 -3.52 -23.45 -42.03
CA ASN A 132 -4.19 -23.46 -43.36
C ASN A 132 -3.79 -24.64 -44.26
N SER A 133 -2.68 -25.33 -43.98
CA SER A 133 -2.22 -26.46 -44.80
C SER A 133 -2.77 -27.82 -44.40
N ARG A 134 -3.61 -27.93 -43.37
CA ARG A 134 -4.12 -29.21 -42.85
C ARG A 134 -5.65 -29.32 -42.63
N LEU A 135 -6.41 -28.27 -42.91
CA LEU A 135 -7.87 -28.30 -42.80
C LEU A 135 -8.50 -27.96 -44.14
N ASP A 136 -9.28 -28.90 -44.71
CA ASP A 136 -9.98 -28.76 -46.00
C ASP A 136 -11.14 -27.73 -46.00
N TYR A 137 -11.28 -26.89 -44.97
CA TYR A 137 -12.28 -25.83 -44.87
C TYR A 137 -11.70 -24.54 -44.24
N PRO A 138 -10.87 -23.79 -45.00
CA PRO A 138 -10.20 -22.61 -44.41
C PRO A 138 -11.11 -21.40 -44.14
N ASN A 139 -12.21 -21.23 -44.90
CA ASN A 139 -12.96 -19.98 -44.87
C ASN A 139 -14.16 -19.93 -43.92
N THR A 140 -14.65 -21.09 -43.45
CA THR A 140 -15.91 -21.15 -42.69
C THR A 140 -15.73 -20.79 -41.21
N ILE A 141 -14.60 -21.16 -40.62
CA ILE A 141 -14.34 -20.91 -39.19
C ILE A 141 -13.95 -19.45 -38.99
N GLU A 142 -13.11 -18.89 -39.87
CA GLU A 142 -12.69 -17.50 -39.82
C GLU A 142 -13.86 -16.56 -40.06
N TYR A 143 -14.72 -16.85 -41.05
CA TYR A 143 -15.92 -16.05 -41.32
C TYR A 143 -16.95 -16.13 -40.17
N PHE A 144 -17.10 -17.27 -39.57
CA PHE A 144 -18.01 -17.47 -38.43
C PHE A 144 -17.51 -16.79 -37.16
N LEU A 145 -16.20 -16.80 -36.91
CA LEU A 145 -15.59 -16.13 -35.78
C LEU A 145 -15.61 -14.60 -35.96
N ILE A 146 -15.30 -14.09 -37.15
CA ILE A 146 -15.31 -12.64 -37.43
C ILE A 146 -16.75 -12.09 -37.39
N ARG A 147 -17.73 -12.78 -37.92
CA ARG A 147 -19.15 -12.37 -37.90
C ARG A 147 -19.71 -12.38 -36.48
N LYS A 148 -19.43 -13.41 -35.69
CA LYS A 148 -19.79 -13.43 -34.25
C LYS A 148 -19.05 -12.41 -33.42
N PHE A 149 -17.82 -12.03 -33.79
CA PHE A 149 -17.06 -10.98 -33.08
C PHE A 149 -17.61 -9.57 -33.38
N ASN A 150 -18.14 -9.35 -34.58
CA ASN A 150 -18.77 -8.07 -34.94
C ASN A 150 -20.19 -7.94 -34.37
N ASP A 151 -20.90 -9.06 -34.14
CA ASP A 151 -22.22 -9.08 -33.49
C ASP A 151 -22.13 -9.04 -31.94
N ILE A 152 -20.97 -9.35 -31.37
CA ILE A 152 -20.69 -9.02 -29.95
C ILE A 152 -20.33 -7.55 -29.93
N SER A 153 -21.34 -6.66 -29.82
CA SER A 153 -21.10 -5.31 -29.37
C SER A 153 -20.22 -5.42 -28.12
N MET A 154 -18.96 -4.99 -28.22
CA MET A 154 -18.11 -4.84 -27.03
C MET A 154 -19.01 -4.20 -25.97
N PRO A 155 -19.22 -4.82 -24.78
CA PRO A 155 -19.89 -4.09 -23.73
C PRO A 155 -19.12 -2.79 -23.66
N SER A 156 -19.80 -1.66 -23.93
CA SER A 156 -19.24 -0.33 -23.75
C SER A 156 -18.42 -0.41 -22.48
N ILE A 157 -17.13 -0.06 -22.52
CA ILE A 157 -16.32 0.01 -21.31
C ILE A 157 -17.21 0.78 -20.36
N LYS A 158 -17.90 0.08 -19.44
CA LYS A 158 -18.79 0.73 -18.46
C LYS A 158 -17.88 1.74 -17.83
N GLU A 159 -18.16 3.00 -18.06
CA GLU A 159 -17.43 4.11 -17.50
C GLU A 159 -17.21 3.76 -16.04
N LYS A 160 -15.95 3.55 -15.66
CA LYS A 160 -15.62 2.99 -14.35
C LYS A 160 -16.20 3.96 -13.36
N SER A 161 -17.31 3.62 -12.70
CA SER A 161 -18.07 4.56 -11.88
C SER A 161 -17.11 5.21 -10.90
N LYS A 162 -17.03 6.54 -10.94
CA LYS A 162 -16.13 7.33 -10.10
C LYS A 162 -16.38 7.04 -8.63
N LYS A 163 -15.33 7.02 -7.82
CA LYS A 163 -15.46 6.97 -6.36
C LYS A 163 -15.93 8.33 -5.86
N ASN A 164 -16.91 8.35 -4.97
CA ASN A 164 -17.50 9.56 -4.41
C ASN A 164 -16.76 9.96 -3.13
N LEU A 165 -16.15 11.13 -3.10
CA LEU A 165 -15.33 11.59 -1.98
C LEU A 165 -16.07 12.64 -1.16
N PHE A 166 -16.07 12.46 0.16
CA PHE A 166 -16.58 13.39 1.15
C PHE A 166 -15.45 13.76 2.10
N ILE A 167 -14.94 14.98 2.01
CA ILE A 167 -13.68 15.41 2.64
C ILE A 167 -14.00 16.37 3.80
N ALA A 168 -13.65 15.97 5.01
CA ALA A 168 -13.62 16.85 6.18
C ALA A 168 -12.20 17.36 6.42
N GLY A 169 -12.06 18.70 6.47
CA GLY A 169 -10.77 19.38 6.62
C GLY A 169 -10.16 19.81 5.29
N VAL A 170 -10.28 21.10 4.96
CA VAL A 170 -9.77 21.70 3.74
C VAL A 170 -8.68 22.77 4.03
N GLY A 171 -7.86 22.48 5.08
CA GLY A 171 -6.64 23.24 5.37
C GLY A 171 -5.53 22.97 4.34
N LEU A 172 -4.27 23.10 4.73
CA LEU A 172 -3.13 22.91 3.81
C LEU A 172 -3.15 21.53 3.14
N ILE A 173 -3.29 20.46 3.93
CA ILE A 173 -3.29 19.08 3.39
C ILE A 173 -4.52 18.84 2.51
N GLY A 174 -5.73 19.21 2.98
CA GLY A 174 -6.96 19.04 2.21
C GLY A 174 -6.98 19.82 0.91
N SER A 175 -6.43 21.04 0.89
CA SER A 175 -6.30 21.84 -0.33
C SER A 175 -5.33 21.19 -1.33
N SER A 176 -4.20 20.67 -0.86
CA SER A 176 -3.25 19.93 -1.69
C SER A 176 -3.87 18.63 -2.22
N LEU A 177 -4.68 17.93 -1.42
CA LEU A 177 -5.40 16.74 -1.85
C LEU A 177 -6.40 17.04 -2.98
N ILE A 178 -7.17 18.13 -2.86
CA ILE A 178 -8.11 18.56 -3.91
C ILE A 178 -7.38 18.83 -5.25
N GLN A 179 -6.21 19.46 -5.22
CA GLN A 179 -5.37 19.68 -6.41
C GLN A 179 -4.90 18.37 -7.05
N LEU A 180 -4.58 17.35 -6.25
CA LEU A 180 -4.19 16.04 -6.76
C LEU A 180 -5.39 15.26 -7.33
N ILE A 181 -6.57 15.40 -6.72
CA ILE A 181 -7.81 14.78 -7.20
C ILE A 181 -8.23 15.36 -8.55
N GLU A 182 -8.03 16.66 -8.80
CA GLU A 182 -8.34 17.30 -10.09
C GLU A 182 -7.71 16.58 -11.28
N LYS A 183 -6.55 15.95 -11.08
CA LYS A 183 -5.81 15.21 -12.11
C LYS A 183 -6.24 13.75 -12.24
N ASN A 184 -7.29 13.33 -11.55
CA ASN A 184 -7.69 11.93 -11.50
C ASN A 184 -9.16 11.70 -11.85
N ASP A 185 -9.42 11.27 -13.09
CA ASP A 185 -10.76 11.07 -13.63
C ASP A 185 -11.58 9.95 -12.93
N SER A 186 -10.96 9.10 -12.14
CA SER A 186 -11.65 8.03 -11.41
C SER A 186 -12.29 8.50 -10.10
N LEU A 187 -12.05 9.74 -9.70
CA LEU A 187 -12.48 10.34 -8.45
C LEU A 187 -13.46 11.47 -8.68
N LYS A 188 -14.36 11.71 -7.73
CA LYS A 188 -15.34 12.80 -7.75
C LYS A 188 -15.55 13.32 -6.33
N ILE A 189 -15.32 14.60 -6.09
CA ILE A 189 -15.60 15.25 -4.82
C ILE A 189 -17.09 15.54 -4.76
N CYS A 190 -17.80 14.93 -3.82
CA CYS A 190 -19.23 15.10 -3.61
C CYS A 190 -19.56 15.92 -2.37
N GLY A 191 -18.62 16.04 -1.43
CA GLY A 191 -18.81 16.84 -0.22
C GLY A 191 -17.49 17.40 0.29
N LEU A 192 -17.52 18.65 0.75
CA LEU A 192 -16.43 19.33 1.45
C LEU A 192 -16.94 19.98 2.73
N MET A 193 -16.17 19.86 3.80
CA MET A 193 -16.49 20.48 5.08
C MET A 193 -15.24 21.04 5.76
N ASN A 194 -15.38 22.21 6.38
CA ASN A 194 -14.43 22.75 7.35
C ASN A 194 -15.13 22.98 8.70
N SER A 195 -14.48 23.66 9.65
CA SER A 195 -15.07 23.94 10.97
C SER A 195 -16.24 24.91 10.98
N LYS A 196 -16.54 25.58 9.86
CA LYS A 196 -17.56 26.63 9.77
C LYS A 196 -18.62 26.31 8.73
N LYS A 197 -18.24 25.76 7.61
CA LYS A 197 -19.09 25.58 6.42
C LYS A 197 -18.98 24.18 5.84
N MET A 198 -20.02 23.74 5.15
CA MET A 198 -20.03 22.53 4.33
C MET A 198 -20.76 22.76 3.01
N VAL A 199 -20.41 22.00 2.00
CA VAL A 199 -21.07 21.95 0.70
C VAL A 199 -21.17 20.50 0.22
N ILE A 200 -22.33 20.15 -0.35
CA ILE A 200 -22.61 18.83 -0.89
C ILE A 200 -23.18 18.99 -2.28
N ASP A 201 -22.58 18.30 -3.24
CA ASP A 201 -23.01 18.27 -4.64
C ASP A 201 -22.71 16.87 -5.21
N LEU A 202 -23.70 16.02 -5.27
CA LEU A 202 -23.56 14.63 -5.74
C LEU A 202 -23.21 14.54 -7.23
N LYS A 203 -23.43 15.61 -8.00
CA LYS A 203 -22.99 15.70 -9.40
C LYS A 203 -21.49 15.94 -9.49
N GLY A 204 -20.87 16.49 -8.46
CA GLY A 204 -19.45 16.75 -8.32
C GLY A 204 -19.12 18.22 -8.11
N ILE A 205 -18.22 18.47 -7.17
CA ILE A 205 -17.69 19.80 -6.88
C ILE A 205 -16.48 20.03 -7.78
N ASP A 206 -16.51 21.11 -8.57
CA ASP A 206 -15.39 21.51 -9.39
C ASP A 206 -14.20 21.93 -8.53
N CYS A 207 -13.05 21.26 -8.74
CA CYS A 207 -11.81 21.49 -8.00
C CYS A 207 -11.23 22.90 -8.20
N LYS A 208 -11.63 23.64 -9.22
CA LYS A 208 -11.18 25.03 -9.44
C LYS A 208 -11.98 26.03 -8.59
N ASN A 209 -13.26 25.76 -8.36
CA ASN A 209 -14.20 26.67 -7.71
C ASN A 209 -14.62 26.22 -6.30
N TRP A 210 -13.97 25.17 -5.73
CA TRP A 210 -14.38 24.57 -4.46
C TRP A 210 -14.41 25.58 -3.30
N LYS A 211 -13.46 26.53 -3.24
CA LYS A 211 -13.37 27.51 -2.16
C LYS A 211 -14.62 28.42 -2.12
N THR A 212 -15.01 28.93 -3.28
CA THR A 212 -16.21 29.78 -3.43
C THR A 212 -17.47 28.99 -3.09
N LYS A 213 -17.60 27.75 -3.60
CA LYS A 213 -18.74 26.88 -3.28
C LYS A 213 -18.84 26.60 -1.79
N LEU A 214 -17.71 26.28 -1.13
CA LEU A 214 -17.68 25.99 0.31
C LEU A 214 -18.02 27.23 1.15
N ASN A 215 -17.49 28.41 0.82
CA ASN A 215 -17.77 29.65 1.55
C ASN A 215 -19.26 30.06 1.48
N ASN A 216 -19.91 29.78 0.35
CA ASN A 216 -21.33 30.00 0.14
C ASN A 216 -22.21 28.80 0.57
N GLY A 217 -21.62 27.77 1.15
CA GLY A 217 -22.29 26.56 1.58
C GLY A 217 -23.07 26.72 2.90
N LEU A 218 -23.65 25.64 3.35
CA LEU A 218 -24.37 25.55 4.62
C LEU A 218 -23.41 25.68 5.80
N ASP A 219 -23.93 25.99 6.98
CA ASP A 219 -23.17 25.90 8.23
C ASP A 219 -22.73 24.45 8.47
N ALA A 220 -21.56 24.27 9.09
CA ALA A 220 -21.00 22.96 9.32
C ALA A 220 -21.85 22.16 10.32
N ASP A 221 -22.40 21.04 9.86
CA ASP A 221 -23.08 20.02 10.65
C ASP A 221 -22.51 18.65 10.25
N PHE A 222 -21.74 18.03 11.14
CA PHE A 222 -21.06 16.79 10.82
C PHE A 222 -22.03 15.59 10.72
N ASP A 223 -23.03 15.51 11.57
CA ASP A 223 -24.00 14.41 11.53
C ASP A 223 -24.87 14.49 10.27
N PHE A 224 -25.27 15.70 9.88
CA PHE A 224 -25.92 15.92 8.57
C PHE A 224 -25.00 15.51 7.43
N PHE A 225 -23.73 15.91 7.46
CA PHE A 225 -22.74 15.57 6.43
C PHE A 225 -22.55 14.06 6.27
N VAL A 226 -22.44 13.32 7.39
CA VAL A 226 -22.33 11.84 7.39
C VAL A 226 -23.56 11.20 6.77
N ASN A 227 -24.76 11.68 7.08
CA ASN A 227 -26.00 11.13 6.57
C ASN A 227 -26.11 11.26 5.03
N GLN A 228 -25.42 12.23 4.41
CA GLN A 228 -25.44 12.41 2.95
C GLN A 228 -24.72 11.31 2.18
N PHE A 229 -23.73 10.65 2.76
CA PHE A 229 -22.93 9.64 2.05
C PHE A 229 -23.15 8.20 2.51
N SER A 230 -23.79 7.98 3.66
CA SER A 230 -23.97 6.64 4.24
C SER A 230 -24.78 5.68 3.35
N ASN A 231 -25.59 6.21 2.42
CA ASN A 231 -26.42 5.42 1.51
C ASN A 231 -25.92 5.46 0.05
N ILE A 232 -24.73 6.04 -0.19
CA ILE A 232 -24.20 6.19 -1.55
C ILE A 232 -23.12 5.12 -1.78
N SER A 233 -23.34 4.27 -2.77
CA SER A 233 -22.34 3.24 -3.13
C SER A 233 -21.00 3.86 -3.53
N LYS A 234 -19.88 3.21 -3.15
CA LYS A 234 -18.52 3.67 -3.42
C LYS A 234 -18.19 5.04 -2.82
N SER A 235 -18.84 5.38 -1.71
CA SER A 235 -18.46 6.57 -0.94
C SER A 235 -17.22 6.30 -0.11
N ILE A 236 -16.35 7.30 -0.06
CA ILE A 236 -15.17 7.33 0.79
C ILE A 236 -15.22 8.62 1.59
N PHE A 237 -15.25 8.49 2.92
CA PHE A 237 -15.07 9.61 3.82
C PHE A 237 -13.57 9.83 4.06
N VAL A 238 -13.13 11.07 3.92
CA VAL A 238 -11.71 11.45 4.07
C VAL A 238 -11.58 12.43 5.23
N ASP A 239 -10.98 11.98 6.34
CA ASP A 239 -10.72 12.83 7.52
C ASP A 239 -9.30 13.41 7.47
N VAL A 240 -9.22 14.70 7.14
CA VAL A 240 -7.98 15.50 7.15
C VAL A 240 -8.04 16.58 8.24
N THR A 241 -8.78 16.29 9.32
CA THR A 241 -8.96 17.21 10.44
C THR A 241 -8.04 16.86 11.62
N ALA A 242 -7.92 17.78 12.56
CA ALA A 242 -7.38 17.54 13.91
C ALA A 242 -8.52 17.33 14.94
N SER A 243 -9.77 17.15 14.49
CA SER A 243 -10.94 17.07 15.37
C SER A 243 -11.05 15.69 16.01
N LYS A 244 -11.01 15.64 17.34
CA LYS A 244 -11.30 14.41 18.09
C LYS A 244 -12.72 13.93 17.83
N GLN A 245 -13.69 14.85 17.79
CA GLN A 245 -15.10 14.52 17.57
C GLN A 245 -15.31 13.78 16.24
N ILE A 246 -14.71 14.27 15.15
CA ILE A 246 -14.79 13.64 13.82
C ILE A 246 -14.08 12.27 13.83
N SER A 247 -12.86 12.22 14.36
CA SER A 247 -12.07 10.97 14.37
C SER A 247 -12.73 9.87 15.20
N MET A 248 -13.45 10.21 16.26
CA MET A 248 -14.19 9.24 17.10
C MET A 248 -15.52 8.75 16.48
N LYS A 249 -15.90 9.23 15.31
CA LYS A 249 -17.01 8.70 14.50
C LYS A 249 -16.57 7.68 13.45
N THR A 250 -15.29 7.35 13.38
CA THR A 250 -14.73 6.43 12.37
C THR A 250 -15.44 5.06 12.39
N SER A 251 -15.64 4.44 13.57
CA SER A 251 -16.31 3.15 13.69
C SER A 251 -17.75 3.19 13.19
N GLU A 252 -18.49 4.24 13.54
CA GLU A 252 -19.88 4.44 13.09
C GLU A 252 -19.97 4.55 11.56
N ILE A 253 -19.08 5.30 10.94
CA ILE A 253 -19.05 5.52 9.49
C ILE A 253 -18.71 4.20 8.75
N LEU A 254 -17.75 3.45 9.26
CA LEU A 254 -17.39 2.14 8.71
C LEU A 254 -18.53 1.14 8.82
N ALA A 255 -19.18 1.05 10.00
CA ALA A 255 -20.32 0.16 10.22
C ALA A 255 -21.52 0.45 9.29
N LYS A 256 -21.67 1.71 8.85
CA LYS A 256 -22.67 2.14 7.85
C LYS A 256 -22.28 1.83 6.40
N GLY A 257 -21.17 1.12 6.14
CA GLY A 257 -20.74 0.70 4.80
C GLY A 257 -20.03 1.77 3.99
N THR A 258 -19.39 2.76 4.65
CA THR A 258 -18.58 3.79 4.00
C THR A 258 -17.10 3.58 4.35
N SER A 259 -16.24 3.48 3.33
CA SER A 259 -14.79 3.43 3.54
C SER A 259 -14.27 4.74 4.15
N VAL A 260 -13.28 4.64 5.03
CA VAL A 260 -12.67 5.81 5.66
C VAL A 260 -11.19 5.86 5.34
N VAL A 261 -10.72 7.05 4.93
CA VAL A 261 -9.29 7.37 4.78
C VAL A 261 -8.96 8.51 5.73
N THR A 262 -7.95 8.36 6.59
CA THR A 262 -7.66 9.39 7.59
C THR A 262 -6.17 9.70 7.72
N ALA A 263 -5.84 11.00 7.83
CA ALA A 263 -4.55 11.48 8.27
C ALA A 263 -4.50 11.68 9.79
N SER A 264 -5.64 11.69 10.47
CA SER A 264 -5.73 11.84 11.91
C SER A 264 -5.27 10.58 12.64
N LYS A 265 -4.31 10.72 13.54
CA LYS A 265 -3.83 9.63 14.40
C LYS A 265 -4.80 9.28 15.54
N ILE A 266 -5.78 10.14 15.82
CA ILE A 266 -6.60 10.08 17.03
C ILE A 266 -7.33 8.73 17.15
N ALA A 267 -8.00 8.30 16.08
CA ALA A 267 -8.73 7.04 16.07
C ALA A 267 -7.82 5.83 16.34
N ASN A 268 -6.70 5.72 15.61
CA ASN A 268 -5.76 4.60 15.73
C ASN A 268 -4.89 4.63 17.01
N SER A 269 -4.78 5.76 17.68
CA SER A 269 -4.05 5.92 18.96
C SER A 269 -4.97 6.10 20.18
N SER A 270 -6.28 5.89 20.03
CA SER A 270 -7.23 5.86 21.15
C SER A 270 -7.06 4.58 21.98
N ASN A 271 -7.90 4.37 23.02
CA ASN A 271 -7.86 3.15 23.81
C ASN A 271 -8.06 1.89 22.96
N GLN A 272 -7.59 0.74 23.45
CA GLN A 272 -7.63 -0.52 22.73
C GLN A 272 -9.06 -0.95 22.34
N GLU A 273 -10.04 -0.68 23.21
CA GLU A 273 -11.44 -1.00 22.95
C GLU A 273 -11.96 -0.30 21.67
N TYR A 274 -11.71 1.01 21.54
CA TYR A 274 -12.14 1.74 20.34
C TYR A 274 -11.34 1.34 19.10
N TYR A 275 -10.06 1.00 19.26
CA TYR A 275 -9.26 0.45 18.16
C TYR A 275 -9.83 -0.88 17.66
N ASP A 276 -10.21 -1.79 18.56
CA ASP A 276 -10.83 -3.07 18.22
C ASP A 276 -12.22 -2.85 17.57
N ASP A 277 -13.01 -1.88 18.07
CA ASP A 277 -14.33 -1.50 17.51
C ASP A 277 -14.20 -1.00 16.06
N ILE A 278 -13.18 -0.20 15.73
CA ILE A 278 -12.91 0.21 14.36
C ILE A 278 -12.69 -1.00 13.44
N ARG A 279 -11.89 -1.98 13.87
CA ARG A 279 -11.61 -3.19 13.07
C ARG A 279 -12.85 -4.05 12.88
N LEU A 280 -13.67 -4.18 13.92
CA LEU A 280 -14.95 -4.86 13.85
C LEU A 280 -15.91 -4.13 12.89
N SER A 281 -15.99 -2.81 12.99
CA SER A 281 -16.85 -1.98 12.13
C SER A 281 -16.44 -2.01 10.66
N GLU A 282 -15.13 -2.06 10.37
CA GLU A 282 -14.58 -2.27 9.02
C GLU A 282 -15.07 -3.61 8.42
N ALA A 283 -15.04 -4.68 9.23
CA ALA A 283 -15.50 -6.00 8.82
C ALA A 283 -17.02 -6.06 8.63
N ILE A 284 -17.81 -5.49 9.56
CA ILE A 284 -19.28 -5.43 9.49
C ILE A 284 -19.73 -4.65 8.26
N GLY A 285 -19.15 -3.49 8.01
CA GLY A 285 -19.48 -2.63 6.86
C GLY A 285 -18.99 -3.18 5.53
N ASN A 286 -18.12 -4.19 5.55
CA ASN A 286 -17.41 -4.73 4.36
C ASN A 286 -16.77 -3.63 3.52
N VAL A 287 -16.07 -2.73 4.19
CA VAL A 287 -15.40 -1.53 3.64
C VAL A 287 -13.95 -1.49 4.09
N GLN A 288 -13.25 -0.42 3.78
CA GLN A 288 -11.83 -0.29 4.12
C GLN A 288 -11.56 0.92 5.02
N PHE A 289 -10.69 0.72 6.01
CA PHE A 289 -10.10 1.78 6.80
C PHE A 289 -8.62 1.93 6.42
N LYS A 290 -8.26 3.07 5.83
CA LYS A 290 -6.91 3.40 5.37
C LYS A 290 -6.34 4.59 6.14
N TYR A 291 -5.08 4.50 6.53
CA TYR A 291 -4.43 5.46 7.41
C TYR A 291 -2.90 5.48 7.27
N GLU A 292 -2.37 5.25 6.06
CA GLU A 292 -0.92 5.26 5.79
C GLU A 292 -0.26 6.51 6.34
N THR A 293 -0.94 7.65 6.19
CA THR A 293 -0.40 8.96 6.59
C THR A 293 -0.40 9.23 8.09
N ASN A 294 -0.86 8.29 8.92
CA ASN A 294 -0.73 8.38 10.37
C ASN A 294 0.74 8.33 10.81
N VAL A 295 1.61 7.63 10.06
CA VAL A 295 3.05 7.53 10.37
C VAL A 295 3.87 7.80 9.12
N GLY A 296 4.70 8.84 9.15
CA GLY A 296 5.64 9.12 8.06
C GLY A 296 5.05 9.81 6.84
N ALA A 297 3.91 10.50 6.98
CA ALA A 297 3.22 11.20 5.90
C ALA A 297 2.94 10.26 4.71
N GLY A 298 3.51 10.51 3.53
CA GLY A 298 3.33 9.67 2.35
C GLY A 298 4.28 8.47 2.23
N LEU A 299 5.12 8.21 3.23
CA LEU A 299 6.01 7.05 3.22
C LEU A 299 5.21 5.74 3.40
N PRO A 300 5.50 4.70 2.62
CA PRO A 300 4.75 3.43 2.66
C PRO A 300 5.17 2.55 3.86
N ILE A 301 4.90 2.99 5.08
CA ILE A 301 5.34 2.31 6.31
C ILE A 301 4.32 1.27 6.75
N ILE A 302 3.05 1.66 6.89
CA ILE A 302 1.96 0.79 7.37
C ILE A 302 1.65 -0.29 6.32
N GLU A 303 1.59 0.08 5.06
CA GLU A 303 1.38 -0.87 3.96
C GLU A 303 2.51 -1.90 3.87
N THR A 304 3.76 -1.47 4.10
CA THR A 304 4.91 -2.39 4.16
C THR A 304 4.77 -3.37 5.31
N LEU A 305 4.41 -2.90 6.52
CA LEU A 305 4.15 -3.79 7.66
C LEU A 305 3.04 -4.79 7.35
N LYS A 306 1.91 -4.33 6.80
CA LYS A 306 0.80 -5.20 6.40
C LYS A 306 1.22 -6.23 5.35
N THR A 307 2.02 -5.84 4.37
CA THR A 307 2.55 -6.76 3.36
C THR A 307 3.43 -7.84 3.97
N LEU A 308 4.33 -7.48 4.88
CA LEU A 308 5.19 -8.44 5.59
C LEU A 308 4.36 -9.44 6.40
N LEU A 309 3.39 -8.95 7.18
CA LEU A 309 2.51 -9.79 7.99
C LEU A 309 1.63 -10.71 7.14
N ASN A 310 1.02 -10.20 6.07
CA ASN A 310 0.17 -10.97 5.16
C ASN A 310 0.94 -12.05 4.39
N THR A 311 2.26 -11.89 4.25
CA THR A 311 3.15 -12.92 3.69
C THR A 311 3.76 -13.83 4.76
N ASN A 312 3.18 -13.89 5.96
CA ASN A 312 3.62 -14.72 7.09
C ASN A 312 5.04 -14.41 7.57
N ASP A 313 5.52 -13.18 7.44
CA ASP A 313 6.74 -12.77 8.12
C ASP A 313 6.43 -12.35 9.56
N LYS A 314 7.39 -12.53 10.45
CA LYS A 314 7.25 -12.11 11.85
C LYS A 314 8.07 -10.85 12.09
N ILE A 315 7.40 -9.78 12.46
CA ILE A 315 8.07 -8.55 12.91
C ILE A 315 8.68 -8.81 14.29
N LEU A 316 9.96 -8.50 14.42
CA LEU A 316 10.73 -8.69 15.66
C LEU A 316 10.97 -7.37 16.37
N LYS A 317 11.21 -6.30 15.60
CA LYS A 317 11.51 -4.97 16.13
C LYS A 317 11.13 -3.90 15.11
N ILE A 318 10.64 -2.77 15.60
CA ILE A 318 10.44 -1.54 14.83
C ILE A 318 11.17 -0.44 15.55
N GLU A 319 12.01 0.31 14.84
CA GLU A 319 12.71 1.48 15.36
C GLU A 319 12.55 2.63 14.37
N GLY A 320 12.51 3.87 14.88
CA GLY A 320 12.46 5.00 13.96
C GLY A 320 12.69 6.36 14.60
N VAL A 321 13.15 7.28 13.78
CA VAL A 321 13.11 8.71 14.05
C VAL A 321 11.86 9.23 13.33
N LEU A 322 10.82 9.51 14.12
CA LEU A 322 9.46 9.73 13.62
C LEU A 322 8.98 11.19 13.76
N SER A 323 9.83 12.08 14.24
CA SER A 323 9.55 13.51 14.35
C SER A 323 10.55 14.33 13.54
N GLY A 324 10.06 15.12 12.59
CA GLY A 324 10.89 16.03 11.79
C GLY A 324 11.54 17.14 12.65
N THR A 325 10.81 17.64 13.64
CA THR A 325 11.32 18.64 14.59
C THR A 325 12.47 18.09 15.43
N LEU A 326 12.26 16.93 16.07
CA LEU A 326 13.30 16.33 16.92
C LEU A 326 14.48 15.83 16.10
N SER A 327 14.23 15.34 14.88
CA SER A 327 15.30 14.99 13.94
C SER A 327 16.18 16.20 13.62
N TYR A 328 15.58 17.34 13.30
CA TYR A 328 16.29 18.59 13.06
C TYR A 328 17.08 19.01 14.28
N LEU A 329 16.46 19.10 15.46
CA LEU A 329 17.11 19.56 16.67
C LEU A 329 18.37 18.73 17.02
N PHE A 330 18.29 17.40 16.96
CA PHE A 330 19.42 16.53 17.28
C PHE A 330 20.38 16.28 16.12
N SER A 331 20.10 16.80 14.93
CA SER A 331 21.06 16.87 13.84
C SER A 331 21.90 18.15 13.91
N GLU A 332 21.29 19.26 14.33
CA GLU A 332 21.93 20.57 14.36
C GLU A 332 22.58 20.89 15.73
N TYR A 333 22.18 20.19 16.80
CA TYR A 333 22.73 20.47 18.12
C TYR A 333 24.17 19.96 18.25
N ASP A 334 25.13 20.91 18.26
CA ASP A 334 26.58 20.65 18.37
C ASP A 334 27.19 21.14 19.67
N GLY A 335 26.36 21.69 20.58
CA GLY A 335 26.76 22.26 21.87
C GLY A 335 27.34 23.68 21.79
N SER A 336 27.45 24.28 20.58
CA SER A 336 27.98 25.64 20.41
C SER A 336 27.01 26.74 20.85
N ILE A 337 25.73 26.44 20.85
CA ILE A 337 24.67 27.32 21.35
C ILE A 337 23.76 26.56 22.33
N PRO A 338 23.12 27.27 23.28
CA PRO A 338 22.14 26.66 24.18
C PRO A 338 21.02 25.93 23.41
N PHE A 339 20.56 24.80 23.94
CA PHE A 339 19.50 24.00 23.30
C PHE A 339 18.20 24.80 23.17
N SER A 340 17.83 25.58 24.20
CA SER A 340 16.70 26.52 24.18
C SER A 340 16.77 27.53 23.02
N LYS A 341 18.00 28.02 22.70
CA LYS A 341 18.23 28.94 21.57
C LYS A 341 18.03 28.24 20.22
N LEU A 342 18.49 26.99 20.10
CA LEU A 342 18.27 26.18 18.90
C LEU A 342 16.75 25.93 18.64
N ILE A 343 15.98 25.63 19.68
CA ILE A 343 14.52 25.49 19.58
C ILE A 343 13.88 26.79 19.11
N LYS A 344 14.33 27.95 19.62
CA LYS A 344 13.85 29.27 19.18
C LYS A 344 14.15 29.52 17.69
N ILE A 345 15.30 29.07 17.19
CA ILE A 345 15.65 29.13 15.77
C ILE A 345 14.71 28.23 14.98
N ALA A 346 14.51 27.00 15.41
CA ALA A 346 13.59 26.03 14.76
C ALA A 346 12.15 26.58 14.67
N MET A 347 11.65 27.23 15.75
CA MET A 347 10.33 27.89 15.74
C MET A 347 10.24 28.97 14.67
N LYS A 348 11.23 29.88 14.61
CA LYS A 348 11.25 30.96 13.61
C LYS A 348 11.30 30.44 12.17
N SER A 349 11.93 29.27 11.97
CA SER A 349 12.01 28.60 10.68
C SER A 349 10.78 27.77 10.33
N GLY A 350 9.75 27.75 11.21
CA GLY A 350 8.55 26.93 11.00
C GLY A 350 8.79 25.41 11.08
N PHE A 351 9.80 25.00 11.85
CA PHE A 351 10.17 23.58 12.01
C PHE A 351 9.58 22.95 13.27
N THR A 352 8.85 23.72 14.08
CA THR A 352 8.11 23.23 15.24
C THR A 352 6.62 23.51 15.09
N GLU A 353 5.82 22.84 15.91
CA GLU A 353 4.46 23.26 16.18
C GLU A 353 4.43 24.68 16.77
N PRO A 354 3.29 25.40 16.71
CA PRO A 354 3.18 26.73 17.32
C PRO A 354 3.59 26.77 18.81
N ASN A 355 3.31 25.69 19.55
CA ASN A 355 3.86 25.46 20.88
C ASN A 355 4.87 24.32 20.81
N PRO A 356 6.20 24.60 20.96
CA PRO A 356 7.25 23.59 20.82
C PRO A 356 7.21 22.52 21.92
N ARG A 357 6.47 22.73 22.98
CA ARG A 357 6.21 21.73 24.02
C ARG A 357 5.61 20.44 23.40
N ASN A 358 4.71 20.61 22.43
CA ASN A 358 4.04 19.47 21.77
C ASN A 358 5.02 18.57 20.99
N ASP A 359 6.12 19.14 20.51
CA ASP A 359 7.19 18.38 19.85
C ASP A 359 8.10 17.70 20.90
N LEU A 360 8.44 18.43 21.98
CA LEU A 360 9.46 17.99 22.94
C LEU A 360 8.95 16.98 23.97
N ASN A 361 7.63 16.91 24.21
CA ASN A 361 7.06 15.94 25.15
C ASN A 361 7.02 14.50 24.64
N GLY A 362 7.35 14.29 23.36
CA GLY A 362 7.40 12.95 22.75
C GLY A 362 6.05 12.30 22.47
N SER A 363 4.92 12.92 22.80
CA SER A 363 3.59 12.32 22.70
C SER A 363 3.19 11.97 21.27
N ASP A 364 3.54 12.79 20.27
CA ASP A 364 3.27 12.47 18.85
C ASP A 364 4.08 11.27 18.38
N VAL A 365 5.33 11.18 18.82
CA VAL A 365 6.21 10.03 18.51
C VAL A 365 5.69 8.76 19.19
N ALA A 366 5.20 8.87 20.44
CA ALA A 366 4.60 7.77 21.17
C ALA A 366 3.33 7.23 20.48
N ARG A 367 2.46 8.12 19.98
CA ARG A 367 1.29 7.71 19.18
C ARG A 367 1.69 6.98 17.89
N LYS A 368 2.75 7.41 17.23
CA LYS A 368 3.23 6.78 16.00
C LYS A 368 3.75 5.38 16.26
N ILE A 369 4.58 5.18 17.28
CA ILE A 369 5.08 3.84 17.60
C ILE A 369 3.98 2.92 18.13
N LEU A 370 2.99 3.46 18.87
CA LEU A 370 1.79 2.73 19.28
C LEU A 370 1.04 2.19 18.07
N ILE A 371 0.79 3.02 17.05
CA ILE A 371 0.12 2.60 15.82
C ILE A 371 0.90 1.47 15.13
N LEU A 372 2.22 1.63 14.98
CA LEU A 372 3.05 0.60 14.34
C LEU A 372 3.11 -0.71 15.15
N ALA A 373 3.13 -0.63 16.48
CA ALA A 373 3.08 -1.80 17.34
C ALA A 373 1.73 -2.54 17.19
N ARG A 374 0.60 -1.82 17.18
CA ARG A 374 -0.74 -2.38 16.98
C ARG A 374 -0.89 -3.10 15.63
N GLU A 375 -0.23 -2.61 14.56
CA GLU A 375 -0.22 -3.31 13.26
C GLU A 375 0.37 -4.72 13.35
N THR A 376 1.23 -4.99 14.34
CA THR A 376 1.78 -6.35 14.54
C THR A 376 0.82 -7.30 15.28
N GLY A 377 -0.37 -6.83 15.65
CA GLY A 377 -1.40 -7.60 16.34
C GLY A 377 -1.29 -7.60 17.87
N VAL A 378 -0.38 -6.81 18.45
CA VAL A 378 -0.30 -6.70 19.91
C VAL A 378 -1.36 -5.75 20.46
N LYS A 379 -1.93 -6.10 21.60
CA LYS A 379 -2.83 -5.23 22.37
C LYS A 379 -2.01 -4.37 23.31
N ILE A 380 -2.03 -3.08 23.08
CA ILE A 380 -1.24 -2.09 23.79
C ILE A 380 -1.95 -0.73 23.79
N ASP A 381 -1.91 -0.01 24.87
CA ASP A 381 -2.46 1.33 24.98
C ASP A 381 -1.36 2.41 25.12
N ILE A 382 -1.73 3.67 24.98
CA ILE A 382 -0.78 4.79 25.02
C ILE A 382 -0.06 4.89 26.37
N GLN A 383 -0.71 4.50 27.47
CA GLN A 383 -0.12 4.46 28.81
C GLN A 383 0.97 3.37 28.97
N ASP A 384 0.97 2.37 28.10
CA ASP A 384 1.98 1.30 28.09
C ASP A 384 3.24 1.71 27.32
N VAL A 385 3.19 2.83 26.61
CA VAL A 385 4.35 3.38 25.89
C VAL A 385 5.20 4.17 26.86
N LEU A 386 6.42 3.73 27.09
CA LEU A 386 7.38 4.48 27.92
C LEU A 386 7.85 5.72 27.16
N ILE A 387 7.57 6.90 27.72
CA ILE A 387 7.97 8.18 27.13
C ILE A 387 9.05 8.80 27.98
N ASP A 388 10.26 8.93 27.42
CA ASP A 388 11.34 9.75 27.96
C ASP A 388 11.20 11.15 27.35
N SER A 389 10.46 12.01 28.08
CA SER A 389 10.17 13.38 27.67
C SER A 389 11.44 14.22 27.74
N LEU A 390 11.62 15.13 26.77
CA LEU A 390 12.73 16.10 26.77
C LEU A 390 12.45 17.32 27.67
N ILE A 391 11.26 17.39 28.24
CA ILE A 391 10.83 18.48 29.11
C ILE A 391 10.42 17.93 30.47
N ASP A 392 10.71 18.69 31.50
CA ASP A 392 10.29 18.38 32.86
C ASP A 392 8.75 18.47 32.97
N GLU A 393 8.12 17.45 33.55
CA GLU A 393 6.68 17.40 33.80
C GLU A 393 6.20 18.53 34.75
N ASN A 394 7.10 19.07 35.60
CA ASN A 394 6.81 20.16 36.50
C ASN A 394 6.66 21.54 35.82
N ILE A 395 7.02 21.64 34.53
CA ILE A 395 6.80 22.88 33.77
C ILE A 395 5.30 23.04 33.51
N ASP A 396 4.69 24.08 34.06
CA ASP A 396 3.26 24.35 33.93
C ASP A 396 2.80 24.30 32.45
N SER A 397 1.82 23.46 32.16
CA SER A 397 1.27 23.29 30.81
C SER A 397 0.53 24.53 30.27
N LYS A 398 0.13 25.45 31.15
CA LYS A 398 -0.67 26.64 30.83
C LYS A 398 0.16 27.86 30.42
N ILE A 399 1.48 27.88 30.65
CA ILE A 399 2.31 29.00 30.25
C ILE A 399 2.43 29.15 28.74
N SER A 400 2.61 30.36 28.27
CA SER A 400 2.81 30.66 26.84
C SER A 400 4.05 30.00 26.25
N ALA A 401 4.14 29.91 24.92
CA ALA A 401 5.33 29.37 24.26
C ALA A 401 6.61 30.18 24.58
N SER A 402 6.51 31.51 24.81
CA SER A 402 7.63 32.35 25.18
C SER A 402 8.10 32.12 26.61
N GLU A 403 7.18 31.97 27.56
CA GLU A 403 7.48 31.62 28.95
C GLU A 403 8.07 30.21 29.01
N PHE A 404 7.53 29.26 28.27
CA PHE A 404 8.08 27.91 28.17
C PHE A 404 9.54 27.93 27.72
N LEU A 405 9.88 28.70 26.68
CA LEU A 405 11.28 28.81 26.23
C LEU A 405 12.20 29.46 27.31
N ASN A 406 11.67 30.34 28.14
CA ASN A 406 12.44 30.89 29.26
C ASN A 406 12.68 29.83 30.34
N GLU A 407 11.66 29.04 30.69
CA GLU A 407 11.83 27.93 31.64
C GLU A 407 12.84 26.90 31.12
N LEU A 408 12.79 26.59 29.82
CA LEU A 408 13.68 25.61 29.20
C LEU A 408 15.16 25.97 29.29
N LYS A 409 15.51 27.26 29.41
CA LYS A 409 16.90 27.70 29.64
C LYS A 409 17.55 27.08 30.88
N LYS A 410 16.76 26.73 31.88
CA LYS A 410 17.27 26.10 33.12
C LYS A 410 17.89 24.73 32.83
N TYR A 411 17.51 24.09 31.76
CA TYR A 411 17.95 22.73 31.35
C TYR A 411 19.08 22.76 30.30
N ASP A 412 19.48 23.93 29.79
CA ASP A 412 20.51 24.05 28.74
C ASP A 412 21.83 23.36 29.12
N ASN A 413 22.24 23.49 30.41
CA ASN A 413 23.46 22.84 30.91
C ASN A 413 23.32 21.30 30.94
N ASP A 414 22.15 20.78 31.21
CA ASP A 414 21.94 19.34 31.25
C ASP A 414 21.92 18.75 29.84
N PHE A 415 21.30 19.43 28.88
CA PHE A 415 21.42 19.07 27.47
C PHE A 415 22.86 19.09 26.98
N LEU A 416 23.66 20.11 27.39
CA LEU A 416 25.06 20.18 27.04
C LEU A 416 25.88 19.03 27.64
N LYS A 417 25.62 18.66 28.90
CA LYS A 417 26.26 17.49 29.53
C LYS A 417 25.96 16.20 28.76
N VAL A 418 24.69 15.96 28.46
CA VAL A 418 24.26 14.77 27.69
C VAL A 418 24.91 14.72 26.30
N TYR A 419 24.97 15.88 25.62
CA TYR A 419 25.65 15.99 24.34
C TYR A 419 27.15 15.68 24.46
N ASN A 420 27.85 16.28 25.41
CA ASN A 420 29.29 16.07 25.61
C ASN A 420 29.61 14.61 25.99
N MET A 421 28.77 13.98 26.80
CA MET A 421 28.91 12.56 27.14
C MET A 421 28.77 11.68 25.88
N ALA A 422 27.82 11.98 25.02
CA ALA A 422 27.65 11.25 23.75
C ALA A 422 28.86 11.47 22.82
N LYS A 423 29.27 12.74 22.62
CA LYS A 423 30.39 13.14 21.77
C LYS A 423 31.71 12.49 22.20
N ASN A 424 32.01 12.54 23.51
CA ASN A 424 33.25 11.96 24.06
C ASN A 424 33.33 10.43 23.86
N ASN A 425 32.19 9.77 23.70
CA ASN A 425 32.08 8.34 23.37
C ASN A 425 31.94 8.07 21.88
N GLY A 426 32.17 9.06 21.00
CA GLY A 426 32.04 8.91 19.53
C GLY A 426 30.62 8.66 19.06
N LYS A 427 29.62 9.06 19.84
CA LYS A 427 28.20 8.86 19.59
C LYS A 427 27.50 10.18 19.22
N VAL A 428 26.36 10.07 18.56
CA VAL A 428 25.44 11.19 18.27
C VAL A 428 24.11 10.99 18.97
N LEU A 429 23.42 12.08 19.27
CA LEU A 429 22.09 12.02 19.89
C LEU A 429 21.01 11.86 18.84
N ARG A 430 20.04 10.99 19.11
CA ARG A 430 18.81 10.81 18.29
C ARG A 430 17.61 10.53 19.19
N TYR A 431 16.47 11.12 18.88
CA TYR A 431 15.22 10.79 19.55
C TYR A 431 14.55 9.64 18.83
N ILE A 432 14.55 8.46 19.43
CA ILE A 432 14.16 7.21 18.78
C ILE A 432 12.90 6.63 19.41
N ALA A 433 11.94 6.26 18.56
CA ALA A 433 10.84 5.36 18.89
C ALA A 433 11.28 3.92 18.67
N GLU A 434 10.90 3.03 19.57
CA GLU A 434 11.25 1.62 19.50
C GLU A 434 10.11 0.75 20.01
N TRP A 435 9.82 -0.32 19.27
CA TRP A 435 9.03 -1.47 19.72
C TRP A 435 9.86 -2.74 19.51
N ASP A 436 10.08 -3.50 20.58
CA ASP A 436 10.99 -4.66 20.62
C ASP A 436 10.28 -6.02 20.55
N GLY A 437 9.01 -6.02 20.11
CA GLY A 437 8.16 -7.21 20.11
C GLY A 437 7.34 -7.37 21.39
N LYS A 438 7.57 -6.57 22.43
CA LYS A 438 6.88 -6.63 23.73
C LYS A 438 6.54 -5.24 24.28
N LYS A 439 7.51 -4.33 24.26
CA LYS A 439 7.40 -2.99 24.86
C LYS A 439 7.63 -1.92 23.80
N ALA A 440 6.88 -0.84 23.92
CA ALA A 440 7.10 0.37 23.14
C ALA A 440 7.71 1.45 24.01
N LYS A 441 8.71 2.15 23.47
CA LYS A 441 9.35 3.29 24.17
C LYS A 441 9.79 4.35 23.17
N VAL A 442 9.82 5.59 23.63
CA VAL A 442 10.36 6.73 22.88
C VAL A 442 11.29 7.52 23.79
N GLY A 443 12.40 7.98 23.27
CA GLY A 443 13.34 8.76 24.08
C GLY A 443 14.63 9.11 23.36
N LEU A 444 15.44 9.92 24.06
CA LEU A 444 16.74 10.36 23.58
C LEU A 444 17.76 9.22 23.75
N LYS A 445 18.48 8.90 22.68
CA LYS A 445 19.53 7.89 22.68
C LYS A 445 20.83 8.41 22.09
N ALA A 446 21.96 8.01 22.70
CA ALA A 446 23.28 8.18 22.14
C ALA A 446 23.60 6.96 21.25
N VAL A 447 23.65 7.15 19.94
CA VAL A 447 23.86 6.08 18.94
C VAL A 447 25.28 6.11 18.40
N SER A 448 25.87 4.93 18.24
CA SER A 448 27.24 4.74 17.73
C SER A 448 27.26 4.65 16.19
N LYS A 449 28.45 4.66 15.59
CA LYS A 449 28.65 4.62 14.14
C LYS A 449 28.08 3.36 13.47
N GLU A 450 27.94 2.26 14.21
CA GLU A 450 27.36 1.00 13.75
C GLU A 450 25.84 1.09 13.62
N SER A 451 25.23 2.07 14.27
CA SER A 451 23.79 2.30 14.18
C SER A 451 23.42 2.95 12.85
N GLN A 452 22.40 2.43 12.20
CA GLN A 452 21.81 3.01 10.99
C GLN A 452 21.28 4.45 11.21
N PHE A 453 21.02 4.86 12.45
CA PHE A 453 20.55 6.20 12.81
C PHE A 453 21.69 7.22 12.95
N TYR A 454 22.96 6.77 12.97
CA TYR A 454 24.10 7.66 13.17
C TYR A 454 24.20 8.73 12.08
N TYR A 455 24.05 8.32 10.81
CA TYR A 455 24.20 9.19 9.63
C TYR A 455 22.89 9.88 9.22
N GLN A 456 21.85 9.78 10.04
CA GLN A 456 20.61 10.48 9.75
C GLN A 456 20.79 11.98 10.01
N ASN A 457 20.39 12.80 9.02
CA ASN A 457 20.48 14.25 9.08
C ASN A 457 19.16 14.90 8.68
N GLY A 458 18.99 16.17 9.12
CA GLY A 458 17.88 17.01 8.72
C GLY A 458 16.52 16.56 9.29
N ARG A 459 15.46 16.70 8.51
CA ARG A 459 14.06 16.53 8.94
C ARG A 459 13.40 15.25 8.44
N GLU A 460 14.17 14.34 7.90
CA GLU A 460 13.65 13.10 7.34
C GLU A 460 13.19 12.14 8.45
N ASN A 461 12.13 11.43 8.18
CA ASN A 461 11.76 10.25 8.95
C ASN A 461 12.58 9.04 8.48
N PHE A 462 12.89 8.19 9.43
CA PHE A 462 13.64 6.97 9.21
C PHE A 462 12.98 5.86 10.03
N VAL A 463 12.57 4.78 9.38
CA VAL A 463 11.98 3.61 10.03
C VAL A 463 12.77 2.38 9.65
N SER A 464 13.16 1.61 10.63
CA SER A 464 13.84 0.33 10.48
C SER A 464 12.93 -0.79 11.00
N ILE A 465 12.69 -1.79 10.18
CA ILE A 465 11.84 -2.94 10.49
C ILE A 465 12.70 -4.20 10.45
N THR A 466 12.92 -4.81 11.62
CA THR A 466 13.59 -6.08 11.74
C THR A 466 12.55 -7.20 11.78
N THR A 467 12.69 -8.19 10.90
CA THR A 467 11.78 -9.34 10.83
C THR A 467 12.54 -10.65 10.88
N LYS A 468 11.84 -11.78 10.84
CA LYS A 468 12.53 -13.07 10.67
C LYS A 468 13.30 -13.16 9.36
N ARG A 469 12.75 -12.62 8.26
CA ARG A 469 13.41 -12.62 6.93
C ARG A 469 14.48 -11.55 6.83
N TYR A 470 14.22 -10.37 7.36
CA TYR A 470 15.12 -9.20 7.35
C TYR A 470 15.78 -9.01 8.72
N ASN A 471 16.44 -10.07 9.26
CA ASN A 471 17.05 -10.03 10.59
C ASN A 471 18.49 -9.48 10.54
N LYS A 472 19.32 -9.99 9.65
CA LYS A 472 20.72 -9.52 9.51
C LYS A 472 20.82 -8.14 8.84
N SER A 473 19.90 -7.84 7.95
CA SER A 473 19.77 -6.56 7.26
C SER A 473 18.33 -6.08 7.37
N PRO A 474 17.99 -5.26 8.36
CA PRO A 474 16.65 -4.72 8.53
C PRO A 474 16.16 -3.96 7.30
N LEU A 475 14.85 -4.02 7.04
CA LEU A 475 14.23 -3.22 6.00
C LEU A 475 14.16 -1.77 6.47
N VAL A 476 14.60 -0.83 5.63
CA VAL A 476 14.66 0.59 5.94
C VAL A 476 13.78 1.39 5.00
N ILE A 477 12.97 2.27 5.58
CA ILE A 477 12.18 3.27 4.85
C ILE A 477 12.61 4.64 5.33
N LYS A 478 13.07 5.49 4.40
CA LYS A 478 13.59 6.83 4.70
C LYS A 478 13.03 7.85 3.72
N GLY A 479 12.69 9.04 4.22
CA GLY A 479 12.24 10.14 3.37
C GLY A 479 11.54 11.24 4.17
N HIS A 480 10.91 12.17 3.45
CA HIS A 480 10.17 13.27 4.08
C HIS A 480 8.94 12.73 4.83
N GLY A 481 8.96 12.85 6.14
CA GLY A 481 7.90 12.38 7.05
C GLY A 481 6.88 13.45 7.44
N ALA A 482 6.89 14.61 6.78
CA ALA A 482 5.96 15.73 6.99
C ALA A 482 5.88 16.59 5.72
N GLY A 483 4.80 17.37 5.61
CA GLY A 483 4.54 18.29 4.51
C GLY A 483 3.19 18.05 3.86
N ALA A 484 2.53 19.13 3.43
CA ALA A 484 1.17 19.06 2.91
C ALA A 484 1.07 18.21 1.64
N GLU A 485 2.00 18.38 0.72
CA GLU A 485 2.01 17.68 -0.56
C GLU A 485 2.24 16.17 -0.41
N VAL A 486 3.27 15.77 0.34
CA VAL A 486 3.57 14.34 0.55
C VAL A 486 2.47 13.65 1.35
N THR A 487 1.85 14.34 2.32
CA THR A 487 0.71 13.81 3.07
C THR A 487 -0.52 13.65 2.16
N ALA A 488 -0.82 14.67 1.34
CA ALA A 488 -1.92 14.61 0.38
C ALA A 488 -1.72 13.47 -0.64
N ALA A 489 -0.49 13.23 -1.09
CA ALA A 489 -0.17 12.11 -1.98
C ALA A 489 -0.39 10.75 -1.30
N GLY A 490 -0.01 10.60 -0.02
CA GLY A 490 -0.29 9.40 0.77
C GLY A 490 -1.79 9.14 0.93
N ILE A 491 -2.57 10.18 1.26
CA ILE A 491 -4.04 10.10 1.35
C ILE A 491 -4.63 9.68 0.00
N LEU A 492 -4.19 10.28 -1.11
CA LEU A 492 -4.65 9.89 -2.44
C LEU A 492 -4.32 8.42 -2.74
N GLY A 493 -3.12 7.95 -2.37
CA GLY A 493 -2.73 6.54 -2.47
C GLY A 493 -3.71 5.62 -1.74
N ASP A 494 -4.12 5.98 -0.54
CA ASP A 494 -5.10 5.24 0.26
C ASP A 494 -6.51 5.29 -0.37
N ILE A 495 -6.97 6.43 -0.87
CA ILE A 495 -8.24 6.58 -1.61
C ILE A 495 -8.27 5.66 -2.84
N LEU A 496 -7.19 5.58 -3.58
CA LEU A 496 -7.11 4.75 -4.78
C LEU A 496 -7.18 3.24 -4.47
N LYS A 497 -6.77 2.83 -3.27
CA LYS A 497 -6.82 1.43 -2.80
C LYS A 497 -8.21 1.03 -2.24
N CYS A 498 -9.05 1.97 -1.79
CA CYS A 498 -10.46 1.72 -1.45
C CYS A 498 -11.27 1.39 -2.71
#